data_528bf947e35fd174ef1634a7007f9466
#
_entry.id   528bf947e35fd174ef1634a7007f9466
#
_cell.length_a   1.000
_cell.length_b   1.000
_cell.length_c   1.000
_cell.angle_alpha   90.00
_cell.angle_beta   90.00
_cell.angle_gamma   90.00
#
_symmetry.space_group_name_H-M   'P 1'
#
loop_
_entity.id
_entity.type
_entity.pdbx_description
1 polymer ?
#
loop_
_entity_poly.entity_id
_entity_poly.type
_entity_poly.pdbx_seq_one_letter_code
_entity_poly.pdbx_strand_id
1 'polypeptide(L)'
;YSLNKPVQKRMKACDRMPSFFGLMFLCEINDERDKMSVAQLASRELILFDLDGTLVDSAFDLYRAMNMSLNALQLPNVTEAQVRTWIGKGTALFCHSTLQYLTGQVDPAQHQQLLETFLRIYNAEPCIDTKPFNGVIDFLEWGLNHNKQMICVTNKPEQPARMIVESLGLTQYFVDVIGGDRFEERKPHPRQLLFCVDQYGVTAAETLMIGDSSNDVEAARRAGVDCIVVSYGYNHG
;
A
#
# COMPACT_ATOMS: atom_id res chain seq x y z
N TYR A 1 10.36 14.40 -48.01
CA TYR A 1 10.03 15.19 -46.85
C TYR A 1 10.17 14.31 -45.60
N SER A 2 11.21 14.61 -44.84
CA SER A 2 11.68 13.89 -43.68
C SER A 2 10.94 14.33 -42.43
N LEU A 3 10.18 13.44 -41.84
CA LEU A 3 9.63 13.58 -40.50
C LEU A 3 9.70 12.19 -39.84
N ASN A 4 10.84 11.89 -39.18
CA ASN A 4 10.93 10.78 -38.19
C ASN A 4 12.30 10.79 -37.53
N LYS A 5 12.50 11.65 -36.50
CA LYS A 5 13.65 11.55 -35.62
C LYS A 5 13.47 11.96 -34.14
N PRO A 6 12.31 11.86 -33.48
CA PRO A 6 12.33 11.86 -32.02
C PRO A 6 11.94 10.54 -31.35
N VAL A 7 11.35 9.56 -32.07
CA VAL A 7 10.84 8.32 -31.44
C VAL A 7 11.97 7.33 -31.10
N GLN A 8 13.02 7.24 -31.90
CA GLN A 8 14.11 6.28 -31.66
C GLN A 8 15.07 6.63 -30.51
N LYS A 9 15.06 7.85 -29.99
CA LYS A 9 15.91 8.24 -28.83
C LYS A 9 15.25 7.95 -27.48
N ARG A 10 13.93 7.77 -27.44
CA ARG A 10 13.19 7.39 -26.21
C ARG A 10 13.26 5.90 -25.89
N MET A 11 13.38 5.03 -26.88
CA MET A 11 13.41 3.58 -26.67
C MET A 11 14.70 3.04 -26.03
N LYS A 12 15.83 3.75 -26.09
CA LYS A 12 17.11 3.29 -25.50
C LYS A 12 17.29 3.63 -24.01
N ALA A 13 16.42 4.44 -23.41
CA ALA A 13 16.46 4.76 -21.98
C ALA A 13 15.57 3.85 -21.12
N CYS A 14 14.70 3.05 -21.75
CA CYS A 14 13.66 2.27 -21.07
C CYS A 14 14.10 0.83 -20.70
N ASP A 15 15.27 0.36 -21.17
CA ASP A 15 15.76 -1.01 -20.88
C ASP A 15 16.56 -1.10 -19.57
N ARG A 16 16.73 0.00 -18.84
CA ARG A 16 17.35 -0.04 -17.50
C ARG A 16 16.25 -0.18 -16.47
N MET A 17 16.28 -1.27 -15.71
CA MET A 17 15.44 -1.42 -14.54
C MET A 17 15.54 -0.22 -13.62
N PRO A 18 14.39 0.27 -13.10
CA PRO A 18 14.38 1.36 -12.11
C PRO A 18 15.26 1.02 -10.90
N SER A 19 15.89 2.03 -10.30
CA SER A 19 16.67 1.92 -9.06
C SER A 19 15.89 1.28 -7.90
N PHE A 20 14.57 1.31 -7.96
CA PHE A 20 13.65 0.62 -7.08
C PHE A 20 13.87 -0.91 -7.01
N PHE A 21 14.26 -1.54 -8.12
CA PHE A 21 14.63 -2.97 -8.11
C PHE A 21 15.86 -3.27 -7.27
N GLY A 22 16.82 -2.37 -7.19
CA GLY A 22 17.97 -2.51 -6.30
C GLY A 22 17.58 -2.50 -4.82
N LEU A 23 16.55 -1.73 -4.44
CA LEU A 23 16.03 -1.70 -3.07
C LEU A 23 15.09 -2.90 -2.78
N MET A 24 14.29 -3.35 -3.76
CA MET A 24 13.42 -4.53 -3.62
C MET A 24 14.20 -5.84 -3.45
N PHE A 25 15.37 -5.97 -4.09
CA PHE A 25 16.22 -7.17 -3.96
C PHE A 25 17.06 -7.21 -2.68
N LEU A 26 17.04 -6.17 -1.84
CA LEU A 26 17.63 -6.17 -0.50
C LEU A 26 16.73 -6.79 0.57
N CYS A 27 15.55 -7.28 0.21
CA CYS A 27 14.75 -8.10 1.12
C CYS A 27 15.53 -9.40 1.38
N GLU A 28 15.94 -9.63 2.62
CA GLU A 28 16.59 -10.85 3.09
C GLU A 28 15.62 -12.03 3.02
N ILE A 29 15.40 -12.55 1.82
CA ILE A 29 14.93 -13.91 1.67
C ILE A 29 16.22 -14.74 1.65
N ASN A 30 16.44 -15.50 2.71
CA ASN A 30 17.65 -16.32 2.95
C ASN A 30 17.82 -17.50 1.96
N ASP A 31 17.14 -17.51 0.83
CA ASP A 31 17.28 -18.54 -0.21
C ASP A 31 17.37 -17.88 -1.60
N GLU A 32 18.44 -18.18 -2.35
CA GLU A 32 18.62 -17.70 -3.73
C GLU A 32 17.50 -18.18 -4.69
N ARG A 33 16.68 -19.15 -4.28
CA ARG A 33 15.55 -19.71 -5.03
C ARG A 33 14.31 -18.81 -5.02
N ASP A 34 14.24 -17.84 -4.10
CA ASP A 34 13.05 -16.99 -3.90
C ASP A 34 13.16 -15.61 -4.56
N LYS A 35 14.26 -15.33 -5.25
CA LYS A 35 14.44 -14.06 -5.99
C LYS A 35 13.63 -14.10 -7.28
N MET A 36 12.59 -13.28 -7.37
CA MET A 36 11.87 -13.09 -8.64
C MET A 36 12.81 -12.49 -9.68
N SER A 37 12.96 -13.19 -10.80
CA SER A 37 13.76 -12.68 -11.92
C SER A 37 13.02 -11.58 -12.68
N VAL A 38 13.77 -10.77 -13.43
CA VAL A 38 13.21 -9.75 -14.35
C VAL A 38 12.19 -10.37 -15.32
N ALA A 39 12.50 -11.57 -15.81
CA ALA A 39 11.63 -12.30 -16.75
C ALA A 39 10.32 -12.72 -16.08
N GLN A 40 10.36 -13.16 -14.83
CA GLN A 40 9.17 -13.51 -14.05
C GLN A 40 8.30 -12.29 -13.75
N LEU A 41 8.91 -11.13 -13.42
CA LEU A 41 8.15 -9.89 -13.26
C LEU A 41 7.55 -9.43 -14.59
N ALA A 42 8.30 -9.49 -15.68
CA ALA A 42 7.83 -9.11 -17.01
C ALA A 42 6.65 -9.98 -17.51
N SER A 43 6.53 -11.23 -17.02
CA SER A 43 5.42 -12.12 -17.36
C SER A 43 4.13 -11.82 -16.60
N ARG A 44 4.14 -10.94 -15.57
CA ARG A 44 2.92 -10.58 -14.83
C ARG A 44 2.10 -9.58 -15.65
N GLU A 45 0.80 -9.83 -15.72
CA GLU A 45 -0.14 -8.95 -16.40
C GLU A 45 -0.80 -7.97 -15.42
N LEU A 46 -1.00 -8.40 -14.16
CA LEU A 46 -1.62 -7.62 -13.09
C LEU A 46 -0.66 -7.48 -11.90
N ILE A 47 -0.46 -6.25 -11.43
CA ILE A 47 0.34 -5.95 -10.23
C ILE A 47 -0.55 -5.24 -9.22
N LEU A 48 -0.68 -5.84 -8.05
CA LEU A 48 -1.43 -5.33 -6.91
C LEU A 48 -0.45 -4.72 -5.92
N PHE A 49 -0.75 -3.53 -5.42
CA PHE A 49 0.10 -2.82 -4.47
C PHE A 49 -0.68 -2.51 -3.19
N ASP A 50 -0.09 -2.77 -2.02
CA ASP A 50 -0.56 -2.07 -0.83
C ASP A 50 -0.20 -0.58 -0.89
N LEU A 51 -0.83 0.23 -0.05
CA LEU A 51 -0.65 1.68 -0.02
C LEU A 51 0.31 2.10 1.09
N ASP A 52 -0.13 1.99 2.35
CA ASP A 52 0.60 2.48 3.52
C ASP A 52 1.78 1.56 3.85
N GLY A 53 3.01 2.06 3.77
CA GLY A 53 4.23 1.25 3.98
C GLY A 53 4.78 0.61 2.71
N THR A 54 4.04 0.64 1.61
CA THR A 54 4.44 0.07 0.32
C THR A 54 4.61 1.15 -0.74
N LEU A 55 3.54 1.82 -1.13
CA LEU A 55 3.60 2.93 -2.09
C LEU A 55 4.01 4.24 -1.42
N VAL A 56 3.52 4.48 -0.21
CA VAL A 56 3.67 5.77 0.47
C VAL A 56 4.06 5.62 1.94
N ASP A 57 4.88 6.56 2.45
CA ASP A 57 5.06 6.78 3.89
C ASP A 57 4.00 7.77 4.37
N SER A 58 2.94 7.23 4.95
CA SER A 58 1.79 7.96 5.50
C SER A 58 1.82 8.06 7.03
N ALA A 59 2.85 7.53 7.68
CA ALA A 59 2.87 7.38 9.14
C ALA A 59 2.74 8.71 9.87
N PHE A 60 3.34 9.78 9.35
CA PHE A 60 3.30 11.09 9.99
C PHE A 60 1.88 11.70 9.97
N ASP A 61 1.16 11.57 8.86
CA ASP A 61 -0.23 12.05 8.77
C ASP A 61 -1.17 11.25 9.68
N LEU A 62 -0.97 9.91 9.77
CA LEU A 62 -1.70 9.06 10.69
C LEU A 62 -1.40 9.42 12.16
N TYR A 63 -0.13 9.66 12.49
CA TYR A 63 0.31 10.11 13.81
C TYR A 63 -0.31 11.46 14.18
N ARG A 64 -0.27 12.44 13.28
CA ARG A 64 -0.85 13.77 13.48
C ARG A 64 -2.36 13.65 13.73
N ALA A 65 -3.09 12.96 12.88
CA ALA A 65 -4.53 12.79 13.02
C ALA A 65 -4.92 12.02 14.29
N MET A 66 -4.13 11.01 14.69
CA MET A 66 -4.35 10.28 15.94
C MET A 66 -4.20 11.21 17.14
N ASN A 67 -3.12 11.99 17.23
CA ASN A 67 -2.92 12.88 18.36
C ASN A 67 -3.94 14.05 18.40
N MET A 68 -4.36 14.56 17.24
CA MET A 68 -5.49 15.50 17.20
C MET A 68 -6.77 14.87 17.75
N SER A 69 -7.02 13.60 17.44
CA SER A 69 -8.19 12.86 17.94
C SER A 69 -8.11 12.60 19.44
N LEU A 70 -6.95 12.19 19.92
CA LEU A 70 -6.70 11.98 21.36
C LEU A 70 -6.86 13.27 22.15
N ASN A 71 -6.32 14.39 21.67
CA ASN A 71 -6.48 15.71 22.29
C ASN A 71 -7.96 16.14 22.34
N ALA A 72 -8.72 15.91 21.28
CA ALA A 72 -10.15 16.22 21.26
C ALA A 72 -10.95 15.41 22.30
N LEU A 73 -10.46 14.23 22.67
CA LEU A 73 -11.04 13.34 23.67
C LEU A 73 -10.35 13.45 25.06
N GLN A 74 -9.45 14.40 25.24
CA GLN A 74 -8.69 14.62 26.48
C GLN A 74 -7.85 13.39 26.90
N LEU A 75 -7.36 12.62 25.93
CA LEU A 75 -6.48 11.46 26.12
C LEU A 75 -5.02 11.84 25.90
N PRO A 76 -4.07 11.11 26.56
CA PRO A 76 -2.64 11.32 26.35
C PRO A 76 -2.21 11.10 24.90
N ASN A 77 -1.21 11.84 24.44
CA ASN A 77 -0.63 11.68 23.12
C ASN A 77 0.26 10.42 23.04
N VAL A 78 0.41 9.93 21.82
CA VAL A 78 1.30 8.83 21.43
C VAL A 78 2.45 9.35 20.57
N THR A 79 3.53 8.60 20.45
CA THR A 79 4.66 8.92 19.57
C THR A 79 4.46 8.39 18.15
N GLU A 80 5.15 8.97 17.17
CA GLU A 80 5.15 8.46 15.81
C GLU A 80 5.66 7.00 15.73
N ALA A 81 6.70 6.67 16.51
CA ALA A 81 7.24 5.31 16.55
C ALA A 81 6.19 4.28 17.01
N GLN A 82 5.35 4.62 17.99
CA GLN A 82 4.23 3.77 18.41
C GLN A 82 3.18 3.63 17.31
N VAL A 83 2.80 4.74 16.67
CA VAL A 83 1.83 4.74 15.56
C VAL A 83 2.29 3.81 14.44
N ARG A 84 3.56 3.87 14.04
CA ARG A 84 4.13 3.00 12.99
C ARG A 84 3.92 1.51 13.28
N THR A 85 3.89 1.08 14.54
CA THR A 85 3.66 -0.33 14.90
C THR A 85 2.21 -0.79 14.78
N TRP A 86 1.27 0.12 14.61
CA TRP A 86 -0.18 -0.18 14.56
C TRP A 86 -0.80 -0.02 13.15
N ILE A 87 -0.05 0.53 12.19
CA ILE A 87 -0.52 0.72 10.81
C ILE A 87 -0.68 -0.64 10.10
N GLY A 88 -1.53 -0.71 9.08
CA GLY A 88 -1.66 -1.87 8.18
C GLY A 88 -2.83 -2.81 8.50
N LYS A 89 -3.42 -2.77 9.70
CA LYS A 89 -4.52 -3.66 10.11
C LYS A 89 -5.92 -3.04 9.97
N GLY A 90 -6.00 -1.84 9.38
CA GLY A 90 -7.22 -1.07 9.22
C GLY A 90 -7.54 -0.19 10.43
N THR A 91 -8.38 0.84 10.20
CA THR A 91 -8.59 1.96 11.13
C THR A 91 -9.16 1.55 12.48
N ALA A 92 -10.09 0.59 12.51
CA ALA A 92 -10.68 0.13 13.78
C ALA A 92 -9.64 -0.51 14.70
N LEU A 93 -8.77 -1.38 14.16
CA LEU A 93 -7.68 -1.98 14.94
C LEU A 93 -6.59 -0.98 15.29
N PHE A 94 -6.34 0.01 14.46
CA PHE A 94 -5.44 1.11 14.76
C PHE A 94 -5.90 1.89 16.00
N CYS A 95 -7.17 2.31 16.07
CA CYS A 95 -7.76 2.95 17.24
C CYS A 95 -7.79 2.03 18.47
N HIS A 96 -8.11 0.74 18.27
CA HIS A 96 -8.08 -0.26 19.36
C HIS A 96 -6.68 -0.38 19.97
N SER A 97 -5.65 -0.54 19.13
CA SER A 97 -4.26 -0.66 19.60
C SER A 97 -3.78 0.59 20.34
N THR A 98 -4.20 1.78 19.87
CA THR A 98 -3.92 3.04 20.54
C THR A 98 -4.51 3.07 21.95
N LEU A 99 -5.80 2.75 22.10
CA LEU A 99 -6.46 2.71 23.41
C LEU A 99 -5.89 1.63 24.31
N GLN A 100 -5.65 0.42 23.78
CA GLN A 100 -5.04 -0.67 24.54
C GLN A 100 -3.67 -0.27 25.11
N TYR A 101 -2.87 0.46 24.32
CA TYR A 101 -1.58 0.98 24.78
C TYR A 101 -1.74 2.03 25.88
N LEU A 102 -2.69 2.97 25.74
CA LEU A 102 -2.87 4.09 26.67
C LEU A 102 -3.52 3.68 28.00
N THR A 103 -4.44 2.74 27.98
CA THR A 103 -5.33 2.44 29.11
C THR A 103 -5.21 1.02 29.65
N GLY A 104 -4.49 0.14 28.95
CA GLY A 104 -4.37 -1.29 29.28
C GLY A 104 -5.63 -2.12 28.99
N GLN A 105 -6.75 -1.48 28.67
CA GLN A 105 -8.02 -2.11 28.29
C GLN A 105 -8.77 -1.21 27.32
N VAL A 106 -9.71 -1.77 26.56
CA VAL A 106 -10.47 -1.01 25.57
C VAL A 106 -11.96 -1.04 25.92
N ASP A 107 -12.47 0.12 26.35
CA ASP A 107 -13.90 0.33 26.48
C ASP A 107 -14.54 0.48 25.10
N PRO A 108 -15.60 -0.29 24.76
CA PRO A 108 -16.25 -0.22 23.44
C PRO A 108 -16.78 1.17 23.06
N ALA A 109 -17.32 1.92 24.02
CA ALA A 109 -17.84 3.27 23.74
C ALA A 109 -16.70 4.26 23.46
N GLN A 110 -15.62 4.20 24.22
CA GLN A 110 -14.43 5.01 23.99
C GLN A 110 -13.75 4.66 22.65
N HIS A 111 -13.71 3.38 22.31
CA HIS A 111 -13.20 2.93 21.01
C HIS A 111 -14.01 3.51 19.85
N GLN A 112 -15.32 3.41 19.91
CA GLN A 112 -16.22 3.98 18.89
C GLN A 112 -16.04 5.49 18.76
N GLN A 113 -15.94 6.21 19.87
CA GLN A 113 -15.73 7.65 19.90
C GLN A 113 -14.39 8.06 19.28
N LEU A 114 -13.32 7.32 19.59
CA LEU A 114 -12.00 7.55 18.99
C LEU A 114 -12.01 7.27 17.49
N LEU A 115 -12.63 6.17 17.06
CA LEU A 115 -12.72 5.79 15.66
C LEU A 115 -13.46 6.87 14.83
N GLU A 116 -14.61 7.32 15.29
CA GLU A 116 -15.37 8.37 14.61
C GLU A 116 -14.62 9.70 14.57
N THR A 117 -13.98 10.09 15.67
CA THR A 117 -13.19 11.32 15.75
C THR A 117 -11.98 11.24 14.82
N PHE A 118 -11.27 10.11 14.81
CA PHE A 118 -10.12 9.89 13.93
C PHE A 118 -10.53 9.91 12.46
N LEU A 119 -11.57 9.19 12.07
CA LEU A 119 -12.04 9.17 10.68
C LEU A 119 -12.43 10.56 10.20
N ARG A 120 -13.13 11.32 11.01
CA ARG A 120 -13.52 12.71 10.69
C ARG A 120 -12.29 13.61 10.48
N ILE A 121 -11.30 13.53 11.36
CA ILE A 121 -10.09 14.37 11.28
C ILE A 121 -9.20 13.91 10.12
N TYR A 122 -8.94 12.61 10.01
CA TYR A 122 -8.05 12.07 9.00
C TYR A 122 -8.60 12.22 7.58
N ASN A 123 -9.90 11.96 7.38
CA ASN A 123 -10.53 12.06 6.06
C ASN A 123 -10.64 13.52 5.55
N ALA A 124 -10.55 14.51 6.43
CA ALA A 124 -10.49 15.90 6.01
C ALA A 124 -9.19 16.24 5.27
N GLU A 125 -8.05 15.69 5.73
CA GLU A 125 -6.72 15.96 5.18
C GLU A 125 -5.80 14.73 5.32
N PRO A 126 -6.00 13.67 4.51
CA PRO A 126 -5.27 12.42 4.68
C PRO A 126 -3.86 12.44 4.07
N CYS A 127 -3.48 13.52 3.37
CA CYS A 127 -2.23 13.64 2.61
C CYS A 127 -1.66 15.06 2.71
N ILE A 128 -0.97 15.37 3.83
CA ILE A 128 -0.23 16.62 4.03
C ILE A 128 1.27 16.36 3.92
N ASP A 129 1.77 15.42 4.72
CA ASP A 129 3.18 15.04 4.79
C ASP A 129 3.48 13.70 4.09
N THR A 130 2.44 12.95 3.72
CA THR A 130 2.54 11.67 3.01
C THR A 130 3.30 11.84 1.69
N LYS A 131 4.24 10.93 1.44
CA LYS A 131 5.09 10.96 0.23
C LYS A 131 5.27 9.54 -0.31
N PRO A 132 5.42 9.37 -1.64
CA PRO A 132 5.85 8.10 -2.20
C PRO A 132 7.24 7.71 -1.67
N PHE A 133 7.44 6.43 -1.42
CA PHE A 133 8.80 5.91 -1.14
C PHE A 133 9.70 6.09 -2.36
N ASN A 134 11.01 6.16 -2.11
CA ASN A 134 11.99 6.29 -3.18
C ASN A 134 11.90 5.14 -4.18
N GLY A 135 11.86 5.46 -5.47
CA GLY A 135 11.77 4.50 -6.57
C GLY A 135 10.36 4.00 -6.90
N VAL A 136 9.34 4.31 -6.10
CA VAL A 136 7.95 3.93 -6.38
C VAL A 136 7.50 4.51 -7.73
N ILE A 137 7.71 5.79 -7.95
CA ILE A 137 7.32 6.45 -9.21
C ILE A 137 8.00 5.78 -10.41
N ASP A 138 9.31 5.53 -10.33
CA ASP A 138 10.07 4.88 -11.42
C ASP A 138 9.52 3.49 -11.73
N PHE A 139 9.08 2.75 -10.70
CA PHE A 139 8.48 1.43 -10.89
C PHE A 139 7.08 1.51 -11.52
N LEU A 140 6.25 2.45 -11.08
CA LEU A 140 4.93 2.68 -11.67
C LEU A 140 5.03 3.12 -13.14
N GLU A 141 5.99 3.99 -13.47
CA GLU A 141 6.29 4.37 -14.85
C GLU A 141 6.75 3.17 -15.69
N TRP A 142 7.61 2.31 -15.09
CA TRP A 142 8.00 1.07 -15.75
C TRP A 142 6.78 0.18 -16.04
N GLY A 143 5.90 -0.03 -15.07
CA GLY A 143 4.68 -0.80 -15.23
C GLY A 143 3.79 -0.27 -16.35
N LEU A 144 3.55 1.03 -16.37
CA LEU A 144 2.77 1.70 -17.41
C LEU A 144 3.40 1.52 -18.81
N ASN A 145 4.72 1.71 -18.94
CA ASN A 145 5.46 1.56 -20.18
C ASN A 145 5.50 0.11 -20.69
N HIS A 146 5.26 -0.87 -19.81
CA HIS A 146 5.19 -2.31 -20.13
C HIS A 146 3.74 -2.81 -20.20
N ASN A 147 2.76 -1.91 -20.27
CA ASN A 147 1.32 -2.20 -20.35
C ASN A 147 0.81 -3.08 -19.21
N LYS A 148 1.38 -2.95 -17.98
CA LYS A 148 0.91 -3.69 -16.82
C LYS A 148 -0.35 -3.05 -16.28
N GLN A 149 -1.35 -3.86 -15.94
CA GLN A 149 -2.47 -3.41 -15.14
C GLN A 149 -2.01 -3.28 -13.69
N MET A 150 -2.23 -2.12 -13.09
CA MET A 150 -1.80 -1.85 -11.71
C MET A 150 -3.01 -1.42 -10.88
N ILE A 151 -3.16 -2.00 -9.70
CA ILE A 151 -4.27 -1.71 -8.76
C ILE A 151 -3.68 -1.48 -7.38
N CYS A 152 -4.15 -0.44 -6.70
CA CYS A 152 -3.90 -0.26 -5.27
C CYS A 152 -4.92 -1.06 -4.47
N VAL A 153 -4.46 -1.98 -3.60
CA VAL A 153 -5.28 -2.86 -2.76
C VAL A 153 -4.87 -2.71 -1.31
N THR A 154 -5.66 -2.00 -0.52
CA THR A 154 -5.28 -1.60 0.83
C THR A 154 -6.32 -1.92 1.89
N ASN A 155 -5.88 -2.05 3.16
CA ASN A 155 -6.77 -2.13 4.33
C ASN A 155 -7.28 -0.75 4.81
N LYS A 156 -6.71 0.33 4.26
CA LYS A 156 -7.22 1.69 4.47
C LYS A 156 -8.61 1.84 3.84
N PRO A 157 -9.55 2.60 4.43
CA PRO A 157 -10.82 2.92 3.77
C PRO A 157 -10.60 3.54 2.39
N GLU A 158 -11.48 3.22 1.44
CA GLU A 158 -11.28 3.54 0.02
C GLU A 158 -11.22 5.05 -0.25
N GLN A 159 -12.09 5.82 0.41
CA GLN A 159 -12.13 7.26 0.20
C GLN A 159 -10.79 7.95 0.50
N PRO A 160 -10.19 7.84 1.70
CA PRO A 160 -8.87 8.44 1.95
C PRO A 160 -7.76 7.81 1.13
N ALA A 161 -7.84 6.52 0.75
CA ALA A 161 -6.87 5.92 -0.16
C ALA A 161 -6.89 6.59 -1.54
N ARG A 162 -8.07 6.83 -2.12
CA ARG A 162 -8.22 7.55 -3.38
C ARG A 162 -7.73 8.99 -3.29
N MET A 163 -8.04 9.69 -2.20
CA MET A 163 -7.56 11.06 -1.97
C MET A 163 -6.02 11.13 -1.94
N ILE A 164 -5.35 10.17 -1.30
CA ILE A 164 -3.87 10.11 -1.28
C ILE A 164 -3.33 9.86 -2.68
N VAL A 165 -3.87 8.86 -3.39
CA VAL A 165 -3.46 8.54 -4.77
C VAL A 165 -3.62 9.75 -5.70
N GLU A 166 -4.72 10.50 -5.57
CA GLU A 166 -4.98 11.71 -6.34
C GLU A 166 -4.04 12.86 -5.95
N SER A 167 -3.91 13.14 -4.65
CA SER A 167 -3.06 14.24 -4.14
C SER A 167 -1.58 14.09 -4.53
N LEU A 168 -1.12 12.85 -4.66
CA LEU A 168 0.26 12.53 -5.06
C LEU A 168 0.43 12.40 -6.59
N GLY A 169 -0.63 12.62 -7.38
CA GLY A 169 -0.59 12.50 -8.84
C GLY A 169 -0.40 11.05 -9.32
N LEU A 170 -0.77 10.05 -8.51
CA LEU A 170 -0.59 8.63 -8.82
C LEU A 170 -1.76 8.03 -9.60
N THR A 171 -2.87 8.72 -9.75
CA THR A 171 -4.10 8.21 -10.39
C THR A 171 -3.85 7.65 -11.78
N GLN A 172 -2.95 8.24 -12.54
CA GLN A 172 -2.62 7.82 -13.91
C GLN A 172 -2.02 6.41 -14.00
N TYR A 173 -1.48 5.87 -12.92
CA TYR A 173 -0.82 4.57 -12.88
C TYR A 173 -1.79 3.43 -12.53
N PHE A 174 -2.90 3.73 -11.87
CA PHE A 174 -3.79 2.71 -11.35
C PHE A 174 -5.10 2.65 -12.13
N VAL A 175 -5.50 1.44 -12.50
CA VAL A 175 -6.81 1.19 -13.13
C VAL A 175 -7.94 1.19 -12.09
N ASP A 176 -7.62 0.88 -10.82
CA ASP A 176 -8.55 1.00 -9.67
C ASP A 176 -7.80 1.16 -8.34
N VAL A 177 -8.53 1.57 -7.30
CA VAL A 177 -8.12 1.59 -5.90
C VAL A 177 -9.17 0.82 -5.10
N ILE A 178 -8.78 -0.28 -4.49
CA ILE A 178 -9.65 -1.16 -3.69
C ILE A 178 -9.35 -0.91 -2.21
N GLY A 179 -10.25 -0.23 -1.53
CA GLY A 179 -10.14 0.04 -0.10
C GLY A 179 -10.58 -1.12 0.80
N GLY A 180 -10.23 -1.03 2.08
CA GLY A 180 -10.51 -2.05 3.08
C GLY A 180 -11.98 -2.15 3.48
N ASP A 181 -12.81 -1.23 3.01
CA ASP A 181 -14.26 -1.17 3.23
C ASP A 181 -15.07 -1.50 1.95
N ARG A 182 -14.40 -1.88 0.84
CA ARG A 182 -15.06 -2.33 -0.39
C ARG A 182 -15.83 -3.63 -0.18
N PHE A 183 -15.32 -4.51 0.69
CA PHE A 183 -15.89 -5.80 1.05
C PHE A 183 -15.98 -5.93 2.56
N GLU A 184 -16.73 -6.92 3.05
CA GLU A 184 -16.76 -7.25 4.47
C GLU A 184 -15.38 -7.72 4.95
N GLU A 185 -14.70 -8.53 4.11
CA GLU A 185 -13.36 -9.04 4.41
C GLU A 185 -12.28 -8.21 3.71
N ARG A 186 -11.19 -8.00 4.43
CA ARG A 186 -9.96 -7.32 3.97
C ARG A 186 -8.72 -8.18 4.24
N LYS A 187 -7.55 -7.80 3.71
CA LYS A 187 -6.31 -8.51 3.99
C LYS A 187 -6.12 -8.72 5.51
N PRO A 188 -5.79 -9.92 5.99
CA PRO A 188 -5.22 -11.08 5.28
C PRO A 188 -6.25 -12.03 4.61
N HIS A 189 -7.53 -11.69 4.53
CA HIS A 189 -8.48 -12.46 3.73
C HIS A 189 -8.21 -12.21 2.23
N PRO A 190 -8.29 -13.23 1.35
CA PRO A 190 -7.92 -13.10 -0.06
C PRO A 190 -8.96 -12.37 -0.93
N ARG A 191 -10.11 -11.97 -0.37
CA ARG A 191 -11.28 -11.44 -1.10
C ARG A 191 -10.93 -10.32 -2.07
N GLN A 192 -10.15 -9.33 -1.62
CA GLN A 192 -9.79 -8.19 -2.46
C GLN A 192 -8.93 -8.60 -3.66
N LEU A 193 -7.96 -9.52 -3.44
CA LEU A 193 -7.05 -10.00 -4.49
C LEU A 193 -7.81 -10.87 -5.49
N LEU A 194 -8.64 -11.81 -5.02
CA LEU A 194 -9.46 -12.65 -5.88
C LEU A 194 -10.44 -11.84 -6.72
N PHE A 195 -11.02 -10.78 -6.15
CA PHE A 195 -11.85 -9.85 -6.90
C PHE A 195 -11.06 -9.20 -8.06
N CYS A 196 -9.83 -8.74 -7.81
CA CYS A 196 -8.99 -8.14 -8.84
C CYS A 196 -8.66 -9.16 -9.95
N VAL A 197 -8.27 -10.38 -9.58
CA VAL A 197 -7.96 -11.46 -10.53
C VAL A 197 -9.17 -11.74 -11.45
N ASP A 198 -10.36 -11.89 -10.87
CA ASP A 198 -11.58 -12.18 -11.61
C ASP A 198 -12.03 -10.98 -12.48
N GLN A 199 -12.07 -9.79 -11.89
CA GLN A 199 -12.54 -8.57 -12.56
C GLN A 199 -11.70 -8.19 -13.78
N TYR A 200 -10.40 -8.46 -13.74
CA TYR A 200 -9.47 -8.09 -14.82
C TYR A 200 -9.12 -9.27 -15.74
N GLY A 201 -9.75 -10.43 -15.53
CA GLY A 201 -9.70 -11.58 -16.44
C GLY A 201 -8.31 -12.22 -16.54
N VAL A 202 -7.51 -12.14 -15.46
CA VAL A 202 -6.17 -12.74 -15.36
C VAL A 202 -6.20 -13.95 -14.43
N THR A 203 -5.13 -14.73 -14.46
CA THR A 203 -4.94 -15.84 -13.50
C THR A 203 -4.14 -15.38 -12.29
N ALA A 204 -4.20 -16.14 -11.18
CA ALA A 204 -3.35 -15.90 -10.02
C ALA A 204 -1.84 -15.96 -10.38
N ALA A 205 -1.44 -16.83 -11.31
CA ALA A 205 -0.06 -16.96 -11.80
C ALA A 205 0.40 -15.76 -12.63
N GLU A 206 -0.51 -15.01 -13.24
CA GLU A 206 -0.22 -13.76 -13.97
C GLU A 206 -0.31 -12.52 -13.08
N THR A 207 -0.67 -12.72 -11.80
CA THR A 207 -0.82 -11.63 -10.82
C THR A 207 0.34 -11.62 -9.84
N LEU A 208 0.73 -10.44 -9.41
CA LEU A 208 1.74 -10.21 -8.38
C LEU A 208 1.18 -9.26 -7.31
N MET A 209 1.34 -9.60 -6.04
CA MET A 209 1.12 -8.68 -4.92
C MET A 209 2.45 -8.08 -4.48
N ILE A 210 2.48 -6.77 -4.24
CA ILE A 210 3.60 -6.05 -3.61
C ILE A 210 3.06 -5.38 -2.35
N GLY A 211 3.63 -5.75 -1.21
CA GLY A 211 3.22 -5.25 0.11
C GLY A 211 4.37 -5.17 1.09
N ASP A 212 4.12 -4.73 2.31
CA ASP A 212 5.14 -4.62 3.35
C ASP A 212 4.82 -5.45 4.60
N SER A 213 3.67 -6.08 4.66
CA SER A 213 3.15 -6.70 5.89
C SER A 213 2.74 -8.16 5.73
N SER A 214 2.62 -8.87 6.86
CA SER A 214 2.07 -10.21 6.91
C SER A 214 0.64 -10.32 6.36
N ASN A 215 -0.13 -9.23 6.38
CA ASN A 215 -1.48 -9.20 5.80
C ASN A 215 -1.44 -9.38 4.28
N ASP A 216 -0.44 -8.81 3.61
CA ASP A 216 -0.25 -8.92 2.16
C ASP A 216 0.18 -10.31 1.77
N VAL A 217 1.19 -10.82 2.48
CA VAL A 217 1.72 -12.18 2.27
C VAL A 217 0.64 -13.24 2.44
N GLU A 218 -0.12 -13.16 3.52
CA GLU A 218 -1.15 -14.15 3.82
C GLU A 218 -2.35 -14.05 2.86
N ALA A 219 -2.76 -12.82 2.47
CA ALA A 219 -3.79 -12.63 1.46
C ALA A 219 -3.36 -13.20 0.11
N ALA A 220 -2.13 -12.93 -0.33
CA ALA A 220 -1.57 -13.44 -1.57
C ALA A 220 -1.46 -14.96 -1.55
N ARG A 221 -0.89 -15.54 -0.47
CA ARG A 221 -0.80 -16.99 -0.28
C ARG A 221 -2.16 -17.68 -0.39
N ARG A 222 -3.20 -17.13 0.25
CA ARG A 222 -4.57 -17.68 0.20
C ARG A 222 -5.24 -17.49 -1.17
N ALA A 223 -4.84 -16.47 -1.91
CA ALA A 223 -5.33 -16.22 -3.27
C ALA A 223 -4.56 -17.03 -4.33
N GLY A 224 -3.46 -17.69 -3.97
CA GLY A 224 -2.57 -18.37 -4.91
C GLY A 224 -1.76 -17.40 -5.78
N VAL A 225 -1.60 -16.14 -5.32
CA VAL A 225 -0.87 -15.05 -5.98
C VAL A 225 0.53 -14.98 -5.40
N ASP A 226 1.54 -14.78 -6.25
CA ASP A 226 2.90 -14.51 -5.77
C ASP A 226 2.99 -13.16 -5.06
N CYS A 227 3.85 -13.07 -4.03
CA CYS A 227 4.00 -11.86 -3.23
C CYS A 227 5.46 -11.44 -3.11
N ILE A 228 5.72 -10.15 -3.29
CA ILE A 228 6.98 -9.50 -2.94
C ILE A 228 6.75 -8.61 -1.73
N VAL A 229 7.63 -8.75 -0.72
CA VAL A 229 7.60 -7.92 0.48
C VAL A 229 8.71 -6.88 0.38
N VAL A 230 8.35 -5.60 0.52
CA VAL A 230 9.31 -4.51 0.58
C VAL A 230 9.86 -4.36 2.01
N SER A 231 11.17 -4.15 2.14
CA SER A 231 11.83 -4.10 3.45
C SER A 231 11.79 -2.71 4.11
N TYR A 232 11.45 -1.67 3.36
CA TYR A 232 11.43 -0.28 3.86
C TYR A 232 10.12 0.14 4.50
N GLY A 233 9.10 -0.72 4.47
CA GLY A 233 7.77 -0.45 5.00
C GLY A 233 7.66 -0.49 6.52
N TYR A 234 6.44 -0.65 7.02
CA TYR A 234 6.18 -0.64 8.47
C TYR A 234 6.41 -2.00 9.14
N ASN A 235 6.81 -3.00 8.39
CA ASN A 235 7.13 -4.39 8.77
C ASN A 235 7.01 -4.70 10.27
N HIS A 236 5.99 -5.42 10.65
CA HIS A 236 5.71 -5.74 12.07
C HIS A 236 6.49 -6.98 12.58
N GLY A 237 7.74 -7.11 12.15
CA GLY A 237 8.64 -8.20 12.56
C GLY A 237 8.54 -9.43 11.68
#